data_e39a57164d3093a5b26ea263a3875629
#
_entry.id   e39a57164d3093a5b26ea263a3875629
#
_cell.length_a   1.000
_cell.length_b   1.000
_cell.length_c   1.000
_cell.angle_alpha   90.00
_cell.angle_beta   90.00
_cell.angle_gamma   90.00
#
_symmetry.space_group_name_H-M   'P 1'
#
loop_
_entity.id
_entity.type
_entity.pdbx_description
1 polymer ?
#
loop_
_entity_poly.entity_id
_entity_poly.type
_entity_poly.pdbx_seq_one_letter_code
_entity_poly.pdbx_strand_id
1 'polypeptide(L)'
;MSMLRYLYPAVCAAVLTGAGAVHAAPVDLTGWAENGLVNNGAGIWTVQPGNDSVIQSRNGNPTVFYDATPAGASAQGEQLSGSIEVLTTGDDDFVGFVLGYQNNEINSTTADFWLIDWKQNDQNPAVDGLALSHVFGDLTTTSGSGTGGWWNHADPINEAARGTNLGSTGWNDQQKYTFDLTFTEDLIEVFVDGQLEISYSSTDHGSTFTDGSFGFYNFSQAQVEYAGITQTTLPPTTPAAVPLPAGLPLMLVGIGAFGWMRRRQAA
;
A
#
# COMPACT_ATOMS: atom_id res chain seq x y z
N MET A 1 27.41 47.44 -52.63
CA MET A 1 28.01 46.61 -51.56
C MET A 1 26.89 46.03 -50.71
N SER A 2 26.62 44.72 -50.93
CA SER A 2 25.52 44.01 -50.31
C SER A 2 26.00 43.35 -49.05
N MET A 3 25.42 43.69 -47.88
CA MET A 3 25.72 43.02 -46.59
C MET A 3 24.81 41.81 -46.39
N LEU A 4 25.38 40.64 -46.50
CA LEU A 4 24.73 39.36 -46.23
C LEU A 4 24.59 39.20 -44.71
N ARG A 5 23.33 39.14 -44.18
CA ARG A 5 23.06 38.86 -42.78
C ARG A 5 22.91 37.36 -42.63
N TYR A 6 23.80 36.71 -41.86
CA TYR A 6 23.69 35.33 -41.44
C TYR A 6 22.74 35.24 -40.27
N LEU A 7 21.61 34.57 -40.48
CA LEU A 7 20.71 34.08 -39.42
C LEU A 7 21.21 32.71 -38.98
N TYR A 8 21.64 32.59 -37.72
CA TYR A 8 21.91 31.30 -37.09
C TYR A 8 20.59 30.75 -36.52
N PRO A 9 20.17 29.52 -36.90
CA PRO A 9 19.05 28.88 -36.22
C PRO A 9 19.49 28.36 -34.86
N ALA A 10 18.80 28.78 -33.80
CA ALA A 10 18.93 28.20 -32.48
C ALA A 10 18.27 26.82 -32.48
N VAL A 11 19.06 25.76 -32.38
CA VAL A 11 18.58 24.40 -32.20
C VAL A 11 18.24 24.21 -30.71
N CYS A 12 16.96 24.22 -30.36
CA CYS A 12 16.51 23.75 -29.04
C CYS A 12 16.57 22.23 -29.02
N ALA A 13 17.55 21.65 -28.34
CA ALA A 13 17.57 20.23 -28.04
C ALA A 13 16.53 19.95 -26.94
N ALA A 14 15.43 19.32 -27.28
CA ALA A 14 14.49 18.77 -26.30
C ALA A 14 15.13 17.51 -25.69
N VAL A 15 15.47 17.56 -24.39
CA VAL A 15 15.85 16.37 -23.63
C VAL A 15 14.57 15.64 -23.26
N LEU A 16 14.28 14.55 -24.00
CA LEU A 16 13.27 13.59 -23.57
C LEU A 16 13.85 12.74 -22.42
N THR A 17 13.47 13.06 -21.20
CA THR A 17 13.67 12.16 -20.07
C THR A 17 12.68 11.01 -20.26
N GLY A 18 13.16 9.84 -20.68
CA GLY A 18 12.36 8.63 -20.74
C GLY A 18 11.96 8.25 -19.30
N ALA A 19 10.67 8.27 -19.00
CA ALA A 19 10.14 7.59 -17.83
C ALA A 19 10.44 6.10 -18.02
N GLY A 20 11.28 5.52 -17.15
CA GLY A 20 11.50 4.07 -17.12
C GLY A 20 10.15 3.39 -16.86
N ALA A 21 9.82 2.35 -17.63
CA ALA A 21 8.68 1.52 -17.32
C ALA A 21 8.92 0.86 -15.94
N VAL A 22 8.00 1.09 -15.00
CA VAL A 22 7.97 0.38 -13.73
C VAL A 22 7.51 -1.04 -14.03
N HIS A 23 8.32 -2.04 -13.68
CA HIS A 23 8.03 -3.44 -13.97
C HIS A 23 7.67 -4.13 -12.65
N ALA A 24 6.46 -4.72 -12.58
CA ALA A 24 6.10 -5.63 -11.50
C ALA A 24 6.98 -6.89 -11.57
N ALA A 25 7.58 -7.27 -10.46
CA ALA A 25 8.39 -8.48 -10.34
C ALA A 25 7.65 -9.53 -9.50
N PRO A 26 7.66 -10.82 -9.90
CA PRO A 26 7.14 -11.89 -9.05
C PRO A 26 7.85 -11.92 -7.70
N VAL A 27 7.10 -12.14 -6.63
CA VAL A 27 7.61 -12.27 -5.27
C VAL A 27 7.83 -13.75 -4.96
N ASP A 28 9.01 -14.10 -4.47
CA ASP A 28 9.31 -15.45 -3.95
C ASP A 28 8.91 -15.52 -2.47
N LEU A 29 7.77 -16.16 -2.21
CA LEU A 29 7.20 -16.31 -0.88
C LEU A 29 7.93 -17.32 0.03
N THR A 30 8.96 -18.02 -0.45
CA THR A 30 9.69 -19.03 0.36
C THR A 30 10.49 -18.41 1.51
N GLY A 31 10.83 -17.11 1.41
CA GLY A 31 11.47 -16.33 2.48
C GLY A 31 10.52 -15.70 3.48
N TRP A 32 9.22 -15.83 3.27
CA TRP A 32 8.21 -15.30 4.18
C TRP A 32 8.04 -16.19 5.41
N ALA A 33 7.54 -15.61 6.50
CA ALA A 33 7.34 -16.29 7.77
C ALA A 33 5.92 -16.12 8.29
N GLU A 34 5.46 -17.09 9.09
CA GLU A 34 4.17 -16.99 9.77
C GLU A 34 4.31 -16.51 11.21
N ASN A 35 3.38 -15.68 11.64
CA ASN A 35 3.12 -15.36 13.03
C ASN A 35 1.64 -15.61 13.32
N GLY A 36 1.32 -15.94 14.58
CA GLY A 36 -0.06 -16.13 15.01
C GLY A 36 -0.19 -15.89 16.50
N LEU A 37 -1.42 -15.66 16.96
CA LEU A 37 -1.66 -15.52 18.39
C LEU A 37 -1.19 -16.75 19.16
N VAL A 38 -0.34 -16.52 20.15
CA VAL A 38 0.18 -17.57 21.00
C VAL A 38 -0.99 -18.26 21.74
N ASN A 39 -0.94 -19.59 21.81
CA ASN A 39 -1.86 -20.49 22.52
C ASN A 39 -3.18 -20.87 21.83
N ASN A 40 -3.44 -20.48 20.59
CA ASN A 40 -4.77 -20.71 20.00
C ASN A 40 -4.80 -21.29 18.58
N GLY A 41 -3.76 -22.01 18.15
CA GLY A 41 -3.79 -22.65 16.83
C GLY A 41 -3.91 -21.62 15.69
N ALA A 42 -2.84 -20.87 15.49
CA ALA A 42 -2.66 -19.99 14.36
C ALA A 42 -2.90 -20.69 13.01
N GLY A 43 -2.86 -19.95 11.93
CA GLY A 43 -2.99 -20.48 10.58
C GLY A 43 -1.99 -21.57 10.24
N ILE A 44 -2.19 -22.21 9.11
CA ILE A 44 -1.20 -23.09 8.48
C ILE A 44 -1.02 -22.57 7.06
N TRP A 45 0.14 -21.98 6.80
CA TRP A 45 0.47 -21.38 5.53
C TRP A 45 1.35 -22.32 4.72
N THR A 46 0.99 -22.58 3.47
CA THR A 46 1.74 -23.47 2.58
C THR A 46 1.98 -22.78 1.25
N VAL A 47 3.25 -22.41 0.99
CA VAL A 47 3.67 -21.85 -0.30
C VAL A 47 3.48 -22.91 -1.38
N GLN A 48 2.87 -22.50 -2.50
CA GLN A 48 2.52 -23.37 -3.60
C GLN A 48 3.67 -23.49 -4.61
N PRO A 49 3.67 -24.52 -5.47
CA PRO A 49 4.63 -24.62 -6.56
C PRO A 49 4.62 -23.37 -7.45
N GLY A 50 5.79 -22.81 -7.70
CA GLY A 50 5.94 -21.51 -8.38
C GLY A 50 6.39 -20.39 -7.44
N ASN A 51 6.19 -20.56 -6.13
CA ASN A 51 6.62 -19.69 -5.04
C ASN A 51 5.96 -18.31 -5.00
N ASP A 52 5.02 -18.02 -5.89
CA ASP A 52 4.29 -16.76 -5.98
C ASP A 52 2.85 -16.84 -5.43
N SER A 53 2.54 -17.96 -4.77
CA SER A 53 1.22 -18.23 -4.22
C SER A 53 1.33 -18.97 -2.88
N VAL A 54 0.38 -18.73 -1.99
CA VAL A 54 0.29 -19.38 -0.67
C VAL A 54 -1.16 -19.68 -0.32
N ILE A 55 -1.39 -20.81 0.34
CA ILE A 55 -2.71 -21.17 0.89
C ILE A 55 -2.63 -21.20 2.41
N GLN A 56 -3.53 -20.49 3.07
CA GLN A 56 -3.85 -20.64 4.46
C GLN A 56 -4.97 -21.67 4.61
N SER A 57 -4.74 -22.79 5.31
CA SER A 57 -5.63 -23.95 5.28
C SER A 57 -6.43 -24.18 6.57
N ARG A 58 -6.15 -23.45 7.65
CA ARG A 58 -6.78 -23.65 8.96
C ARG A 58 -7.83 -22.59 9.27
N ASN A 59 -9.01 -23.02 9.73
CA ASN A 59 -9.89 -22.15 10.51
C ASN A 59 -9.28 -21.99 11.92
N GLY A 60 -8.77 -20.83 12.25
CA GLY A 60 -8.00 -20.60 13.46
C GLY A 60 -7.94 -19.13 13.88
N ASN A 61 -7.19 -18.86 14.92
CA ASN A 61 -7.01 -17.51 15.44
C ASN A 61 -6.24 -16.60 14.45
N PRO A 62 -6.25 -15.27 14.69
CA PRO A 62 -5.52 -14.33 13.89
C PRO A 62 -4.10 -14.77 13.57
N THR A 63 -3.75 -14.73 12.30
CA THR A 63 -2.45 -15.15 11.77
C THR A 63 -2.02 -14.25 10.64
N VAL A 64 -0.71 -14.02 10.54
CA VAL A 64 -0.07 -13.21 9.51
C VAL A 64 1.03 -14.03 8.85
N PHE A 65 1.08 -13.99 7.53
CA PHE A 65 2.18 -14.51 6.71
C PHE A 65 2.83 -13.31 6.01
N TYR A 66 4.06 -12.94 6.39
CA TYR A 66 4.67 -11.67 6.05
C TYR A 66 6.07 -11.83 5.47
N ASP A 67 6.53 -10.84 4.74
CA ASP A 67 7.89 -10.81 4.21
C ASP A 67 8.91 -10.60 5.32
N ALA A 68 9.49 -11.70 5.78
CA ALA A 68 10.52 -11.72 6.82
C ALA A 68 11.94 -11.55 6.27
N THR A 69 12.09 -11.32 4.98
CA THR A 69 13.40 -11.09 4.37
C THR A 69 13.95 -9.70 4.73
N PRO A 70 15.28 -9.50 4.75
CA PRO A 70 15.85 -8.17 4.98
C PRO A 70 15.38 -7.11 3.96
N ALA A 71 15.03 -7.52 2.73
CA ALA A 71 14.51 -6.62 1.70
C ALA A 71 13.05 -6.23 1.97
N GLY A 72 12.25 -7.14 2.52
CA GLY A 72 10.85 -6.92 2.83
C GLY A 72 10.59 -6.16 4.13
N ALA A 73 11.62 -5.92 4.95
CA ALA A 73 11.48 -5.20 6.21
C ALA A 73 11.14 -3.70 6.06
N SER A 74 11.10 -3.19 4.83
CA SER A 74 10.73 -1.82 4.48
C SER A 74 9.90 -1.87 3.21
N ALA A 75 8.58 -1.88 3.36
CA ALA A 75 7.63 -1.95 2.24
C ALA A 75 7.12 -0.57 1.81
N GLN A 76 7.48 0.50 2.49
CA GLN A 76 7.13 1.85 2.06
C GLN A 76 7.79 2.21 0.72
N GLY A 77 7.01 2.81 -0.16
CA GLY A 77 7.41 3.09 -1.54
C GLY A 77 7.16 1.94 -2.51
N GLU A 78 6.47 0.88 -2.07
CA GLU A 78 6.16 -0.29 -2.87
C GLU A 78 4.64 -0.46 -3.06
N GLN A 79 4.28 -1.17 -4.13
CA GLN A 79 2.94 -1.68 -4.36
C GLN A 79 3.00 -3.21 -4.42
N LEU A 80 2.16 -3.88 -3.64
CA LEU A 80 1.95 -5.33 -3.70
C LEU A 80 0.66 -5.62 -4.48
N SER A 81 0.74 -6.52 -5.46
CA SER A 81 -0.39 -6.90 -6.30
C SER A 81 -0.54 -8.41 -6.36
N GLY A 82 -1.75 -8.88 -6.62
CA GLY A 82 -2.04 -10.29 -6.76
C GLY A 82 -3.54 -10.58 -6.79
N SER A 83 -3.89 -11.80 -6.39
CA SER A 83 -5.30 -12.20 -6.22
C SER A 83 -5.51 -12.89 -4.88
N ILE A 84 -6.76 -12.79 -4.38
CA ILE A 84 -7.23 -13.48 -3.18
C ILE A 84 -8.51 -14.25 -3.54
N GLU A 85 -8.63 -15.48 -2.99
CA GLU A 85 -9.80 -16.33 -3.19
C GLU A 85 -10.04 -17.20 -1.95
N VAL A 86 -11.28 -17.24 -1.46
CA VAL A 86 -11.70 -18.22 -0.45
C VAL A 86 -12.22 -19.44 -1.18
N LEU A 87 -11.55 -20.58 -1.03
CA LEU A 87 -11.80 -21.80 -1.80
C LEU A 87 -12.92 -22.69 -1.22
N THR A 88 -13.46 -22.32 -0.06
CA THR A 88 -14.56 -23.06 0.61
C THR A 88 -15.88 -22.32 0.52
N THR A 89 -16.96 -22.96 1.01
CA THR A 89 -18.31 -22.38 1.05
C THR A 89 -18.92 -22.47 2.46
N GLY A 90 -18.12 -22.71 3.48
CA GLY A 90 -18.64 -23.12 4.79
C GLY A 90 -18.36 -22.15 5.94
N ASP A 91 -17.71 -21.03 5.68
CA ASP A 91 -17.28 -20.05 6.69
C ASP A 91 -17.32 -18.65 6.07
N ASP A 92 -17.45 -17.61 6.90
CA ASP A 92 -17.74 -16.24 6.46
C ASP A 92 -16.89 -15.17 7.16
N ASP A 93 -15.69 -15.55 7.61
CA ASP A 93 -14.86 -14.75 8.49
C ASP A 93 -13.81 -13.88 7.75
N PHE A 94 -12.72 -13.51 8.39
CA PHE A 94 -11.83 -12.46 7.93
C PHE A 94 -10.69 -12.98 7.06
N VAL A 95 -10.46 -12.31 5.94
CA VAL A 95 -9.30 -12.46 5.05
C VAL A 95 -8.71 -11.08 4.78
N GLY A 96 -7.41 -10.98 4.46
CA GLY A 96 -6.86 -9.65 4.16
C GLY A 96 -5.35 -9.55 4.22
N PHE A 97 -4.86 -8.39 4.68
CA PHE A 97 -3.47 -7.98 4.54
C PHE A 97 -3.00 -7.18 5.76
N VAL A 98 -1.69 -7.12 5.96
CA VAL A 98 -1.05 -6.18 6.88
C VAL A 98 0.00 -5.33 6.15
N LEU A 99 0.16 -4.08 6.58
CA LEU A 99 1.15 -3.13 6.10
C LEU A 99 1.93 -2.57 7.28
N GLY A 100 3.23 -2.40 7.12
CA GLY A 100 4.09 -1.90 8.20
C GLY A 100 4.36 -2.93 9.30
N TYR A 101 4.15 -4.22 9.04
CA TYR A 101 4.19 -5.28 10.04
C TYR A 101 5.63 -5.65 10.42
N GLN A 102 5.87 -5.84 11.72
CA GLN A 102 7.14 -6.29 12.27
C GLN A 102 7.05 -7.72 12.80
N ASN A 103 8.22 -8.38 12.90
CA ASN A 103 8.26 -9.78 13.38
C ASN A 103 7.58 -9.96 14.74
N ASN A 104 6.63 -10.88 14.80
CA ASN A 104 5.83 -11.25 15.97
C ASN A 104 5.01 -10.09 16.58
N GLU A 105 4.72 -9.08 15.79
CA GLU A 105 3.99 -7.90 16.26
C GLU A 105 2.55 -8.21 16.68
N ILE A 106 1.95 -9.24 16.12
CA ILE A 106 0.64 -9.77 16.54
C ILE A 106 0.59 -10.19 18.03
N ASN A 107 1.72 -10.39 18.67
CA ASN A 107 1.85 -10.69 20.11
C ASN A 107 2.56 -9.57 20.89
N SER A 108 2.72 -8.38 20.31
CA SER A 108 3.46 -7.26 20.89
C SER A 108 2.65 -6.51 21.95
N THR A 109 3.34 -5.92 22.91
CA THR A 109 2.79 -4.91 23.84
C THR A 109 2.86 -3.49 23.28
N THR A 110 3.50 -3.32 22.12
CA THR A 110 3.74 -2.03 21.45
C THR A 110 3.56 -2.18 19.95
N ALA A 111 2.47 -2.80 19.52
CA ALA A 111 2.15 -2.96 18.10
C ALA A 111 1.89 -1.61 17.43
N ASP A 112 2.28 -1.47 16.18
CA ASP A 112 2.03 -0.29 15.35
C ASP A 112 2.06 -0.67 13.86
N PHE A 113 0.95 -1.22 13.36
CA PHE A 113 0.82 -1.62 11.97
C PHE A 113 -0.61 -1.41 11.45
N TRP A 114 -0.80 -1.55 10.16
CA TRP A 114 -2.10 -1.43 9.51
C TRP A 114 -2.65 -2.80 9.14
N LEU A 115 -3.92 -3.02 9.48
CA LEU A 115 -4.69 -4.20 9.11
C LEU A 115 -5.73 -3.80 8.08
N ILE A 116 -5.71 -4.47 6.92
CA ILE A 116 -6.76 -4.43 5.91
C ILE A 116 -7.44 -5.77 5.99
N ASP A 117 -8.69 -5.82 6.39
CA ASP A 117 -9.44 -7.06 6.44
C ASP A 117 -10.82 -6.95 5.77
N TRP A 118 -11.29 -8.08 5.31
CA TRP A 118 -12.54 -8.18 4.58
C TRP A 118 -13.32 -9.37 5.13
N LYS A 119 -14.51 -9.08 5.68
CA LYS A 119 -15.42 -10.06 6.25
C LYS A 119 -16.60 -10.32 5.31
N GLN A 120 -17.03 -11.58 5.20
CA GLN A 120 -18.11 -11.95 4.28
C GLN A 120 -19.48 -11.51 4.78
N ASN A 121 -19.86 -11.83 6.02
CA ASN A 121 -21.17 -11.56 6.57
C ASN A 121 -21.11 -10.98 7.98
N ASP A 122 -22.18 -10.27 8.36
CA ASP A 122 -22.37 -9.78 9.73
C ASP A 122 -22.45 -10.93 10.75
N GLN A 123 -21.67 -10.81 11.82
CA GLN A 123 -21.73 -11.72 12.97
C GLN A 123 -21.52 -10.90 14.25
N ASN A 124 -22.58 -10.22 14.70
CA ASN A 124 -22.52 -9.28 15.83
C ASN A 124 -21.56 -9.72 16.95
N PRO A 125 -20.57 -8.88 17.37
CA PRO A 125 -20.42 -7.47 16.99
C PRO A 125 -19.63 -7.20 15.70
N ALA A 126 -19.02 -8.19 15.05
CA ALA A 126 -18.33 -8.02 13.77
C ALA A 126 -19.30 -7.65 12.67
N VAL A 127 -18.93 -6.70 11.83
CA VAL A 127 -19.71 -6.28 10.65
C VAL A 127 -18.98 -6.69 9.37
N ASP A 128 -19.75 -6.96 8.32
CA ASP A 128 -19.23 -7.31 7.00
C ASP A 128 -18.51 -6.15 6.31
N GLY A 129 -17.82 -6.48 5.22
CA GLY A 129 -17.16 -5.53 4.34
C GLY A 129 -15.68 -5.35 4.58
N LEU A 130 -15.07 -4.58 3.68
CA LEU A 130 -13.66 -4.26 3.65
C LEU A 130 -13.35 -3.06 4.56
N ALA A 131 -12.41 -3.21 5.47
CA ALA A 131 -11.99 -2.19 6.42
C ALA A 131 -10.47 -2.01 6.47
N LEU A 132 -10.02 -0.82 6.84
CA LEU A 132 -8.67 -0.49 7.25
C LEU A 132 -8.69 -0.15 8.74
N SER A 133 -7.88 -0.82 9.53
CA SER A 133 -7.74 -0.57 10.96
C SER A 133 -6.30 -0.24 11.32
N HIS A 134 -6.11 0.72 12.23
CA HIS A 134 -4.83 0.94 12.88
C HIS A 134 -4.71 0.02 14.10
N VAL A 135 -3.76 -0.88 14.07
CA VAL A 135 -3.44 -1.79 15.18
C VAL A 135 -2.34 -1.14 15.99
N PHE A 136 -2.69 -0.59 17.16
CA PHE A 136 -1.77 0.21 17.95
C PHE A 136 -1.89 -0.07 19.44
N GLY A 137 -0.77 -0.52 20.07
CA GLY A 137 -0.69 -0.72 21.51
C GLY A 137 -0.48 -2.16 21.94
N ASP A 138 -1.04 -2.55 23.08
CA ASP A 138 -0.82 -3.85 23.73
C ASP A 138 -1.79 -4.91 23.23
N LEU A 139 -1.35 -5.74 22.29
CA LEU A 139 -2.14 -6.85 21.73
C LEU A 139 -2.26 -8.05 22.66
N THR A 140 -1.46 -8.12 23.73
CA THR A 140 -1.54 -9.23 24.69
C THR A 140 -2.80 -9.17 25.56
N THR A 141 -3.47 -8.02 25.58
CA THR A 141 -4.70 -7.78 26.33
C THR A 141 -5.97 -8.12 25.54
N THR A 142 -5.87 -8.32 24.22
CA THR A 142 -7.00 -8.69 23.36
C THR A 142 -6.95 -10.16 23.00
N SER A 143 -8.10 -10.73 22.68
CA SER A 143 -8.22 -12.14 22.31
C SER A 143 -8.72 -12.29 20.86
N GLY A 144 -8.41 -13.42 20.24
CA GLY A 144 -8.98 -13.85 18.97
C GLY A 144 -10.39 -14.45 19.11
N SER A 145 -11.05 -14.32 20.25
CA SER A 145 -12.43 -14.81 20.40
C SER A 145 -13.47 -13.80 19.90
N GLY A 146 -14.69 -14.23 19.63
CA GLY A 146 -15.77 -13.44 19.05
C GLY A 146 -16.23 -12.18 19.81
N THR A 147 -15.51 -11.77 20.86
CA THR A 147 -15.74 -10.51 21.58
C THR A 147 -14.44 -9.73 21.77
N GLY A 148 -13.31 -10.22 21.24
CA GLY A 148 -12.02 -9.54 21.32
C GLY A 148 -11.85 -8.46 20.26
N GLY A 149 -10.84 -7.62 20.41
CA GLY A 149 -10.53 -6.54 19.48
C GLY A 149 -10.33 -7.02 18.04
N TRP A 150 -9.79 -8.20 17.83
CA TRP A 150 -9.65 -8.82 16.51
C TRP A 150 -10.98 -9.13 15.82
N TRP A 151 -12.07 -9.29 16.58
CA TRP A 151 -13.38 -9.61 16.05
C TRP A 151 -14.25 -8.38 15.81
N ASN A 152 -14.20 -7.41 16.72
CA ASN A 152 -15.09 -6.25 16.72
C ASN A 152 -14.40 -4.93 16.39
N HIS A 153 -13.14 -4.96 16.00
CA HIS A 153 -12.33 -3.77 15.71
C HIS A 153 -12.40 -2.72 16.82
N ALA A 154 -12.23 -3.20 18.05
CA ALA A 154 -12.12 -2.34 19.22
C ALA A 154 -10.67 -2.32 19.74
N ASP A 155 -10.32 -1.25 20.43
CA ASP A 155 -8.98 -1.04 20.99
C ASP A 155 -8.34 -2.36 21.49
N PRO A 156 -7.12 -2.66 21.05
CA PRO A 156 -6.13 -1.88 20.31
C PRO A 156 -6.23 -1.95 18.77
N ILE A 157 -7.31 -2.49 18.21
CA ILE A 157 -7.56 -2.59 16.77
C ILE A 157 -8.65 -1.58 16.42
N ASN A 158 -8.26 -0.42 15.89
CA ASN A 158 -9.18 0.70 15.71
C ASN A 158 -9.46 0.92 14.22
N GLU A 159 -10.72 0.72 13.81
CA GLU A 159 -11.13 0.97 12.44
C GLU A 159 -10.92 2.45 12.08
N ALA A 160 -10.19 2.70 10.98
CA ALA A 160 -9.84 4.02 10.49
C ALA A 160 -10.62 4.40 9.23
N ALA A 161 -10.90 3.42 8.35
CA ALA A 161 -11.64 3.64 7.11
C ALA A 161 -12.34 2.37 6.64
N ARG A 162 -13.36 2.53 5.80
CA ARG A 162 -14.03 1.44 5.10
C ARG A 162 -13.99 1.62 3.59
N GLY A 163 -14.08 0.52 2.87
CA GLY A 163 -14.16 0.50 1.42
C GLY A 163 -15.32 1.35 0.89
N THR A 164 -15.08 2.06 -0.20
CA THR A 164 -16.08 2.94 -0.82
C THR A 164 -17.29 2.16 -1.32
N ASN A 165 -17.06 1.03 -1.96
CA ASN A 165 -18.11 0.14 -2.48
C ASN A 165 -18.25 -1.13 -1.64
N LEU A 166 -17.12 -1.63 -1.12
CA LEU A 166 -17.04 -2.88 -0.37
C LEU A 166 -17.10 -2.70 1.15
N GLY A 167 -17.25 -1.49 1.66
CA GLY A 167 -17.26 -1.20 3.10
C GLY A 167 -18.44 -1.78 3.89
N SER A 168 -19.48 -2.26 3.19
CA SER A 168 -20.61 -3.03 3.74
C SER A 168 -21.01 -4.15 2.77
N THR A 169 -20.06 -4.74 2.08
CA THR A 169 -20.26 -5.84 1.14
C THR A 169 -19.12 -6.82 1.32
N GLY A 170 -19.42 -8.03 1.76
CA GLY A 170 -18.44 -9.08 1.97
C GLY A 170 -17.94 -9.72 0.67
N TRP A 171 -16.89 -10.49 0.80
CA TRP A 171 -16.38 -11.33 -0.29
C TRP A 171 -17.37 -12.50 -0.58
N ASN A 172 -17.24 -13.13 -1.75
CA ASN A 172 -18.05 -14.30 -2.12
C ASN A 172 -17.19 -15.56 -2.17
N ASP A 173 -17.77 -16.69 -1.77
CA ASP A 173 -17.17 -18.02 -1.89
C ASP A 173 -16.71 -18.30 -3.31
N GLN A 174 -15.51 -18.88 -3.45
CA GLN A 174 -14.98 -19.36 -4.73
C GLN A 174 -14.93 -18.27 -5.81
N GLN A 175 -14.92 -17.01 -5.39
CA GLN A 175 -14.69 -15.87 -6.27
C GLN A 175 -13.27 -15.34 -6.07
N LYS A 176 -12.55 -15.27 -7.17
CA LYS A 176 -11.23 -14.67 -7.21
C LYS A 176 -11.35 -13.15 -7.39
N TYR A 177 -10.68 -12.40 -6.53
CA TYR A 177 -10.56 -10.96 -6.61
C TYR A 177 -9.11 -10.59 -6.85
N THR A 178 -8.84 -9.60 -7.69
CA THR A 178 -7.52 -8.98 -7.77
C THR A 178 -7.39 -7.87 -6.73
N PHE A 179 -6.18 -7.68 -6.22
CA PHE A 179 -5.87 -6.59 -5.32
C PHE A 179 -4.60 -5.85 -5.74
N ASP A 180 -4.55 -4.55 -5.46
CA ASP A 180 -3.33 -3.74 -5.47
C ASP A 180 -3.28 -2.93 -4.17
N LEU A 181 -2.17 -3.06 -3.45
CA LEU A 181 -1.93 -2.39 -2.17
C LEU A 181 -0.76 -1.43 -2.33
N THR A 182 -1.02 -0.14 -2.25
CA THR A 182 0.01 0.90 -2.21
C THR A 182 0.31 1.25 -0.76
N PHE A 183 1.60 1.23 -0.40
CA PHE A 183 2.05 1.64 0.92
C PHE A 183 3.21 2.62 0.83
N THR A 184 3.02 3.82 1.34
CA THR A 184 4.06 4.86 1.45
C THR A 184 4.06 5.46 2.85
N GLU A 185 5.02 6.33 3.15
CA GLU A 185 5.05 7.10 4.40
C GLU A 185 3.77 7.92 4.62
N ASP A 186 3.11 8.35 3.53
CA ASP A 186 2.00 9.29 3.57
C ASP A 186 0.67 8.76 3.03
N LEU A 187 0.64 7.57 2.41
CA LEU A 187 -0.55 7.09 1.72
C LEU A 187 -0.66 5.58 1.75
N ILE A 188 -1.85 5.10 2.09
CA ILE A 188 -2.32 3.73 1.92
C ILE A 188 -3.45 3.75 0.91
N GLU A 189 -3.33 2.97 -0.17
CA GLU A 189 -4.43 2.73 -1.12
C GLU A 189 -4.68 1.24 -1.29
N VAL A 190 -5.95 0.89 -1.35
CA VAL A 190 -6.41 -0.49 -1.57
C VAL A 190 -7.34 -0.49 -2.77
N PHE A 191 -6.95 -1.23 -3.79
CA PHE A 191 -7.80 -1.50 -4.95
C PHE A 191 -8.25 -2.94 -4.91
N VAL A 192 -9.51 -3.18 -5.23
CA VAL A 192 -10.08 -4.51 -5.47
C VAL A 192 -10.70 -4.51 -6.86
N ASP A 193 -10.35 -5.50 -7.68
CA ASP A 193 -10.77 -5.61 -9.08
C ASP A 193 -10.59 -4.31 -9.88
N GLY A 194 -9.49 -3.60 -9.60
CA GLY A 194 -9.12 -2.33 -10.22
C GLY A 194 -9.96 -1.12 -9.77
N GLN A 195 -10.83 -1.28 -8.78
CA GLN A 195 -11.58 -0.18 -8.17
C GLN A 195 -10.88 0.29 -6.88
N LEU A 196 -10.67 1.58 -6.74
CA LEU A 196 -10.16 2.17 -5.50
C LEU A 196 -11.23 2.05 -4.41
N GLU A 197 -10.95 1.25 -3.40
CA GLU A 197 -11.83 1.03 -2.27
C GLU A 197 -11.45 1.89 -1.06
N ILE A 198 -10.17 1.95 -0.74
CA ILE A 198 -9.67 2.74 0.38
C ILE A 198 -8.53 3.62 -0.10
N SER A 199 -8.58 4.90 0.27
CA SER A 199 -7.45 5.84 0.18
C SER A 199 -7.37 6.56 1.52
N TYR A 200 -6.28 6.35 2.26
CA TYR A 200 -6.10 6.88 3.61
C TYR A 200 -4.72 7.53 3.72
N SER A 201 -4.69 8.78 4.12
CA SER A 201 -3.48 9.59 4.12
C SER A 201 -2.92 9.82 5.52
N SER A 202 -1.63 10.17 5.62
CA SER A 202 -0.99 10.63 6.84
C SER A 202 -1.68 11.88 7.43
N THR A 203 -2.32 12.69 6.57
CA THR A 203 -3.13 13.84 7.01
C THR A 203 -4.40 13.39 7.74
N ASP A 204 -5.07 12.34 7.26
CA ASP A 204 -6.25 11.77 7.92
C ASP A 204 -5.87 11.09 9.24
N HIS A 205 -4.70 10.46 9.28
CA HIS A 205 -4.15 9.83 10.47
C HIS A 205 -3.62 10.82 11.50
N GLY A 206 -3.05 11.93 11.07
CA GLY A 206 -2.41 12.95 11.91
C GLY A 206 -0.91 12.75 12.13
N SER A 207 -0.31 11.71 11.54
CA SER A 207 1.13 11.43 11.50
C SER A 207 1.47 10.54 10.32
N THR A 208 2.75 10.47 9.95
CA THR A 208 3.25 9.49 8.96
C THR A 208 3.09 8.07 9.46
N PHE A 209 3.01 7.12 8.52
CA PHE A 209 2.87 5.71 8.83
C PHE A 209 4.21 5.09 9.21
N THR A 210 4.20 4.16 10.17
CA THR A 210 5.37 3.38 10.55
C THR A 210 5.70 2.37 9.45
N ASP A 211 6.97 2.26 9.07
CA ASP A 211 7.43 1.32 8.06
C ASP A 211 7.54 -0.11 8.60
N GLY A 212 7.47 -1.08 7.71
CA GLY A 212 7.58 -2.50 7.98
C GLY A 212 7.19 -3.31 6.74
N SER A 213 6.90 -4.58 6.94
CA SER A 213 6.64 -5.53 5.85
C SER A 213 5.20 -5.48 5.35
N PHE A 214 5.01 -5.93 4.10
CA PHE A 214 3.73 -6.48 3.64
C PHE A 214 3.50 -7.87 4.23
N GLY A 215 2.22 -8.21 4.45
CA GLY A 215 1.82 -9.57 4.80
C GLY A 215 0.37 -9.86 4.45
N PHE A 216 0.02 -11.15 4.48
CA PHE A 216 -1.35 -11.65 4.35
C PHE A 216 -1.90 -11.93 5.75
N TYR A 217 -3.16 -11.60 5.94
CA TYR A 217 -3.87 -11.78 7.21
C TYR A 217 -5.02 -12.75 7.05
N ASN A 218 -5.23 -13.56 8.06
CA ASN A 218 -6.39 -14.44 8.13
C ASN A 218 -6.84 -14.62 9.57
N PHE A 219 -8.15 -14.67 9.77
CA PHE A 219 -8.73 -14.98 11.06
C PHE A 219 -10.04 -15.76 10.87
N SER A 220 -10.11 -16.93 11.48
CA SER A 220 -11.30 -17.81 11.52
C SER A 220 -11.80 -18.29 10.15
N GLN A 221 -11.03 -18.07 9.06
CA GLN A 221 -11.35 -18.49 7.70
C GLN A 221 -10.35 -19.54 7.22
N ALA A 222 -10.82 -20.70 6.78
CA ALA A 222 -9.98 -21.73 6.17
C ALA A 222 -9.93 -21.61 4.64
N GLN A 223 -8.88 -22.21 4.05
CA GLN A 223 -8.73 -22.37 2.61
C GLN A 223 -8.76 -21.05 1.83
N VAL A 224 -7.88 -20.15 2.23
CA VAL A 224 -7.68 -18.86 1.55
C VAL A 224 -6.41 -18.93 0.71
N GLU A 225 -6.54 -18.68 -0.58
CA GLU A 225 -5.41 -18.58 -1.51
C GLU A 225 -5.07 -17.11 -1.79
N TYR A 226 -3.78 -16.80 -1.70
CA TYR A 226 -3.17 -15.57 -2.21
C TYR A 226 -2.23 -15.98 -3.34
N ALA A 227 -2.43 -15.46 -4.57
CA ALA A 227 -1.76 -16.00 -5.75
C ALA A 227 -1.31 -14.94 -6.75
N GLY A 228 -0.28 -15.27 -7.53
CA GLY A 228 0.27 -14.39 -8.56
C GLY A 228 0.88 -13.12 -7.96
N ILE A 229 1.55 -13.25 -6.82
CA ILE A 229 2.05 -12.11 -6.06
C ILE A 229 3.20 -11.44 -6.80
N THR A 230 3.04 -10.14 -7.00
CA THR A 230 4.06 -9.28 -7.61
C THR A 230 4.27 -8.02 -6.78
N GLN A 231 5.47 -7.46 -6.86
CA GLN A 231 5.83 -6.21 -6.19
C GLN A 231 6.42 -5.22 -7.18
N THR A 232 6.11 -3.95 -6.97
CA THR A 232 6.51 -2.85 -7.84
C THR A 232 6.98 -1.68 -7.00
N THR A 233 8.22 -1.22 -7.20
CA THR A 233 8.70 0.02 -6.56
C THR A 233 7.99 1.22 -7.19
N LEU A 234 7.37 2.03 -6.38
CA LEU A 234 6.69 3.24 -6.82
C LEU A 234 7.69 4.32 -7.24
N PRO A 235 7.38 5.12 -8.26
CA PRO A 235 8.21 6.28 -8.58
C PRO A 235 8.29 7.21 -7.36
N PRO A 236 9.47 7.77 -7.03
CA PRO A 236 9.57 8.74 -5.95
C PRO A 236 8.59 9.89 -6.20
N THR A 237 7.85 10.28 -5.17
CA THR A 237 6.98 11.46 -5.22
C THR A 237 7.85 12.69 -5.37
N THR A 238 8.21 13.03 -6.62
CA THR A 238 8.87 14.30 -6.88
C THR A 238 7.88 15.42 -6.58
N PRO A 239 8.21 16.38 -5.69
CA PRO A 239 7.38 17.56 -5.53
C PRO A 239 7.11 18.14 -6.92
N ALA A 240 5.85 18.40 -7.24
CA ALA A 240 5.50 18.99 -8.53
C ALA A 240 6.39 20.20 -8.76
N ALA A 241 7.16 20.20 -9.86
CA ALA A 241 8.06 21.31 -10.16
C ALA A 241 7.20 22.59 -10.21
N VAL A 242 7.35 23.43 -9.19
CA VAL A 242 6.65 24.72 -9.15
C VAL A 242 7.13 25.50 -10.38
N PRO A 243 6.25 25.77 -11.37
CA PRO A 243 6.67 26.52 -12.54
C PRO A 243 7.23 27.84 -12.04
N LEU A 244 8.52 28.10 -12.33
CA LEU A 244 9.11 29.38 -12.02
C LEU A 244 8.22 30.46 -12.66
N PRO A 245 7.80 31.48 -11.91
CA PRO A 245 6.98 32.55 -12.47
C PRO A 245 7.62 33.05 -13.75
N ALA A 246 6.87 33.04 -14.84
CA ALA A 246 7.34 33.46 -16.16
C ALA A 246 7.93 34.89 -16.17
N GLY A 247 7.72 35.64 -15.08
CA GLY A 247 8.32 36.93 -14.82
C GLY A 247 9.85 36.95 -14.64
N LEU A 248 10.48 35.85 -14.22
CA LEU A 248 11.94 35.83 -14.01
C LEU A 248 12.74 36.01 -15.32
N PRO A 249 12.43 35.26 -16.41
CA PRO A 249 13.08 35.52 -17.72
C PRO A 249 12.75 36.90 -18.27
N LEU A 250 11.50 37.37 -18.11
CA LEU A 250 11.08 38.70 -18.55
C LEU A 250 11.81 39.84 -17.79
N MET A 251 12.05 39.65 -16.50
CA MET A 251 12.78 40.61 -15.67
C MET A 251 14.26 40.74 -16.12
N LEU A 252 14.91 39.61 -16.45
CA LEU A 252 16.27 39.58 -16.97
C LEU A 252 16.37 40.24 -18.36
N VAL A 253 15.40 39.98 -19.23
CA VAL A 253 15.31 40.65 -20.55
C VAL A 253 15.07 42.15 -20.38
N GLY A 254 14.19 42.55 -19.44
CA GLY A 254 13.92 43.97 -19.14
C GLY A 254 15.16 44.70 -18.63
N ILE A 255 15.89 44.13 -17.68
CA ILE A 255 17.15 44.74 -17.16
C ILE A 255 18.22 44.82 -18.25
N GLY A 256 18.34 43.78 -19.10
CA GLY A 256 19.27 43.79 -20.22
C GLY A 256 18.94 44.87 -21.26
N ALA A 257 17.66 45.06 -21.57
CA ALA A 257 17.22 46.12 -22.49
C ALA A 257 17.45 47.52 -21.95
N PHE A 258 17.22 47.76 -20.65
CA PHE A 258 17.53 49.04 -19.98
C PHE A 258 19.03 49.32 -19.95
N GLY A 259 19.88 48.35 -19.70
CA GLY A 259 21.34 48.48 -19.72
C GLY A 259 21.86 48.85 -21.14
N TRP A 260 21.25 48.26 -22.18
CA TRP A 260 21.64 48.55 -23.57
C TRP A 260 21.19 49.95 -24.03
N MET A 261 19.99 50.39 -23.62
CA MET A 261 19.51 51.76 -23.93
C MET A 261 20.37 52.85 -23.28
N ARG A 262 20.79 52.68 -22.01
CA ARG A 262 21.69 53.60 -21.33
C ARG A 262 23.07 53.74 -22.01
N ARG A 263 23.59 52.65 -22.55
CA ARG A 263 24.88 52.69 -23.28
C ARG A 263 24.79 53.47 -24.60
N ARG A 264 23.63 53.54 -25.24
CA ARG A 264 23.41 54.29 -26.49
C ARG A 264 23.24 55.80 -26.27
N GLN A 265 22.90 56.25 -25.07
CA GLN A 265 22.76 57.68 -24.75
C GLN A 265 24.05 58.30 -24.20
N ALA A 266 25.06 57.48 -23.91
CA ALA A 266 26.37 57.93 -23.41
C ALA A 266 27.49 57.95 -24.50
N ALA A 267 27.16 57.65 -25.74
CA ALA A 267 28.00 57.72 -26.93
C ALA A 267 27.43 58.75 -27.91
#